data_fcc22307ad8a08c74a7824aa9fd52f3b
#
_entry.id   fcc22307ad8a08c74a7824aa9fd52f3b
#
_cell.length_a   1.000
_cell.length_b   1.000
_cell.length_c   1.000
_cell.angle_alpha   90.00
_cell.angle_beta   90.00
_cell.angle_gamma   90.00
#
_symmetry.space_group_name_H-M   'P 1'
#
loop_
_entity.id
_entity.type
_entity.pdbx_description
1 polymer ?
#
loop_
_entity_poly.entity_id
_entity_poly.type
_entity_poly.pdbx_seq_one_letter_code
_entity_poly.pdbx_strand_id
1 'polypeptide(L)'
;LRLTLVHPCIGRRAGDRSYIRTWQMEPLPPALIAGITPRDVDVRFYDDRMEEIPFDEPTDLVALSVETYTARRAYQIASEYRRRGVPVVMGGFHASLCPDEVARHAESVVVGEAEVLWPEVIDDYRHGRPRKLYRQEGRTALAGARPDRRIFRGKRYLQVGLIEAGRGCHFKCDFCAVQTVFSATQTRRPVDEILAEIEAIRHEKKLIFFVDDNITSNLAQAKEFFRALIPLKVRWVSQASINVAHDEELLDLLERSGCMGVLIGFETLNPDNLRAMNKTFNTMRGGYQKALDNLRRHKIRLYGTFIFGYDEDTPEQLPQAVDFAREHGFYIAAFNHLTPFPGTPLYRRLETEGKLLYERWWLDATYSYNKVPFRPARMTADEVERCCVEARRAFYSWPSILRRATDPVNRADGFMFRNYFLINWLHRADVDGRNHFPLGAEDWRGELLTAE
;
A
#
# COMPACT_ATOMS: atom_id res chain seq x y z
N LEU A 1 27.11 -6.81 -15.18
CA LEU A 1 26.62 -6.16 -13.97
C LEU A 1 25.69 -7.12 -13.21
N ARG A 2 25.97 -7.33 -11.91
CA ARG A 2 25.13 -8.08 -10.99
C ARG A 2 24.32 -7.09 -10.18
N LEU A 3 23.00 -7.22 -10.24
CA LEU A 3 22.04 -6.35 -9.55
C LEU A 3 21.29 -7.14 -8.46
N THR A 4 21.36 -6.68 -7.24
CA THR A 4 20.53 -7.21 -6.15
C THR A 4 19.36 -6.27 -5.87
N LEU A 5 18.14 -6.77 -6.09
CA LEU A 5 16.92 -6.10 -5.71
C LEU A 5 16.52 -6.56 -4.30
N VAL A 6 16.22 -5.62 -3.41
CA VAL A 6 15.75 -5.94 -2.06
C VAL A 6 14.42 -5.24 -1.80
N HIS A 7 13.45 -6.01 -1.29
CA HIS A 7 12.19 -5.47 -0.78
C HIS A 7 12.26 -5.41 0.74
N PRO A 8 12.46 -4.22 1.33
CA PRO A 8 12.64 -4.08 2.78
C PRO A 8 11.37 -4.42 3.56
N CYS A 9 11.49 -5.05 4.70
CA CYS A 9 10.40 -5.15 5.66
C CYS A 9 10.23 -3.84 6.45
N ILE A 10 9.12 -3.70 7.19
CA ILE A 10 8.92 -2.57 8.11
C ILE A 10 9.98 -2.62 9.21
N GLY A 11 10.19 -3.81 9.78
CA GLY A 11 11.16 -4.04 10.84
C GLY A 11 11.21 -5.51 11.26
N ARG A 12 12.05 -5.80 12.24
CA ARG A 12 12.18 -7.13 12.86
C ARG A 12 12.42 -6.98 14.35
N ARG A 13 11.77 -7.80 15.17
CA ARG A 13 12.13 -7.95 16.57
C ARG A 13 13.43 -8.73 16.69
N ALA A 14 14.17 -8.49 17.75
CA ALA A 14 15.39 -9.22 18.02
C ALA A 14 15.14 -10.74 18.01
N GLY A 15 15.93 -11.47 17.20
CA GLY A 15 15.80 -12.91 17.01
C GLY A 15 14.71 -13.40 16.05
N ASP A 16 13.85 -12.52 15.52
CA ASP A 16 12.87 -12.89 14.49
C ASP A 16 13.53 -12.99 13.12
N ARG A 17 13.29 -14.13 12.42
CA ARG A 17 13.79 -14.34 11.05
C ARG A 17 12.88 -13.77 9.97
N SER A 18 11.58 -13.59 10.27
CA SER A 18 10.61 -13.04 9.32
C SER A 18 9.66 -12.08 10.01
N TYR A 19 9.30 -11.00 9.33
CA TYR A 19 8.34 -10.00 9.82
C TYR A 19 6.88 -10.44 9.68
N ILE A 20 6.49 -10.86 8.48
CA ILE A 20 5.10 -11.20 8.17
C ILE A 20 5.00 -12.68 7.90
N ARG A 21 4.15 -13.38 8.66
CA ARG A 21 3.77 -14.78 8.39
C ARG A 21 2.49 -14.89 7.57
N THR A 22 1.73 -13.80 7.47
CA THR A 22 0.45 -13.68 6.77
C THR A 22 0.56 -12.61 5.67
N TRP A 23 -0.33 -12.64 4.68
CA TRP A 23 -0.40 -11.63 3.61
C TRP A 23 0.87 -11.49 2.75
N GLN A 24 1.63 -12.57 2.62
CA GLN A 24 2.84 -12.61 1.80
C GLN A 24 2.45 -12.67 0.31
N MET A 25 2.17 -11.52 -0.26
CA MET A 25 1.96 -11.33 -1.71
C MET A 25 3.27 -10.95 -2.39
N GLU A 26 3.39 -11.33 -3.67
CA GLU A 26 4.54 -10.96 -4.52
C GLU A 26 4.65 -9.42 -4.60
N PRO A 27 5.76 -8.81 -4.18
CA PRO A 27 5.90 -7.35 -4.24
C PRO A 27 6.08 -6.89 -5.70
N LEU A 28 5.14 -6.10 -6.21
CA LEU A 28 5.14 -5.68 -7.61
C LEU A 28 6.32 -4.77 -7.99
N PRO A 29 6.75 -3.78 -7.15
CA PRO A 29 7.82 -2.87 -7.52
C PRO A 29 9.13 -3.56 -7.91
N PRO A 30 9.72 -4.53 -7.15
CA PRO A 30 10.94 -5.20 -7.60
C PRO A 30 10.74 -6.04 -8.86
N ALA A 31 9.54 -6.63 -9.08
CA ALA A 31 9.26 -7.35 -10.32
C ALA A 31 9.22 -6.41 -11.53
N LEU A 32 8.69 -5.21 -11.35
CA LEU A 32 8.67 -4.17 -12.38
C LEU A 32 10.10 -3.73 -12.71
N ILE A 33 10.91 -3.41 -11.71
CA ILE A 33 12.32 -3.05 -11.90
C ILE A 33 13.08 -4.18 -12.61
N ALA A 34 12.89 -5.43 -12.21
CA ALA A 34 13.49 -6.58 -12.90
C ALA A 34 13.07 -6.66 -14.37
N GLY A 35 11.78 -6.38 -14.66
CA GLY A 35 11.21 -6.45 -16.00
C GLY A 35 11.72 -5.39 -16.97
N ILE A 36 12.11 -4.21 -16.46
CA ILE A 36 12.69 -3.10 -17.23
C ILE A 36 14.22 -3.06 -17.16
N THR A 37 14.85 -3.98 -16.42
CA THR A 37 16.30 -4.13 -16.37
C THR A 37 16.79 -4.80 -17.66
N PRO A 38 17.87 -4.33 -18.30
CA PRO A 38 18.46 -4.95 -19.49
C PRO A 38 18.79 -6.43 -19.26
N ARG A 39 18.53 -7.27 -20.28
CA ARG A 39 18.61 -8.74 -20.18
C ARG A 39 20.00 -9.31 -19.88
N ASP A 40 21.04 -8.55 -20.11
CA ASP A 40 22.45 -8.90 -19.84
C ASP A 40 22.89 -8.58 -18.41
N VAL A 41 22.01 -8.01 -17.59
CA VAL A 41 22.21 -7.83 -16.15
C VAL A 41 21.75 -9.08 -15.41
N ASP A 42 22.63 -9.63 -14.55
CA ASP A 42 22.29 -10.72 -13.64
C ASP A 42 21.48 -10.14 -12.46
N VAL A 43 20.17 -10.44 -12.40
CA VAL A 43 19.27 -9.89 -11.39
C VAL A 43 18.97 -10.94 -10.32
N ARG A 44 19.24 -10.59 -9.07
CA ARG A 44 18.86 -11.36 -7.88
C ARG A 44 17.85 -10.59 -7.04
N PHE A 45 16.98 -11.29 -6.33
CA PHE A 45 15.95 -10.68 -5.52
C PHE A 45 15.84 -11.30 -4.14
N TYR A 46 15.81 -10.46 -3.11
CA TYR A 46 15.60 -10.84 -1.72
C TYR A 46 14.40 -10.10 -1.12
N ASP A 47 13.48 -10.87 -0.53
CA ASP A 47 12.36 -10.32 0.21
C ASP A 47 12.66 -10.35 1.72
N ASP A 48 13.08 -9.21 2.25
CA ASP A 48 13.44 -9.04 3.66
C ASP A 48 12.30 -9.36 4.64
N ARG A 49 11.06 -9.49 4.14
CA ARG A 49 9.91 -9.94 4.94
C ARG A 49 9.93 -11.47 5.20
N MET A 50 10.66 -12.23 4.39
CA MET A 50 10.55 -13.68 4.32
C MET A 50 11.88 -14.42 4.50
N GLU A 51 12.99 -13.76 4.22
CA GLU A 51 14.32 -14.37 4.16
C GLU A 51 15.40 -13.43 4.69
N GLU A 52 16.54 -14.00 5.04
CA GLU A 52 17.72 -13.23 5.39
C GLU A 52 18.42 -12.74 4.11
N ILE A 53 18.93 -11.52 4.16
CA ILE A 53 19.69 -10.94 3.06
C ILE A 53 21.14 -11.43 3.18
N PRO A 54 21.68 -12.13 2.16
CA PRO A 54 23.07 -12.59 2.17
C PRO A 54 24.02 -11.43 1.77
N PHE A 55 24.37 -10.58 2.72
CA PHE A 55 25.19 -9.39 2.48
C PHE A 55 26.59 -9.66 1.92
N ASP A 56 27.09 -10.90 2.09
CA ASP A 56 28.44 -11.29 1.58
C ASP A 56 28.37 -11.90 0.17
N GLU A 57 27.18 -12.03 -0.41
CA GLU A 57 27.02 -12.50 -1.77
C GLU A 57 27.49 -11.44 -2.77
N PRO A 58 28.34 -11.79 -3.78
CA PRO A 58 28.87 -10.83 -4.70
C PRO A 58 27.77 -10.11 -5.51
N THR A 59 27.74 -8.79 -5.42
CA THR A 59 26.86 -7.92 -6.20
C THR A 59 27.57 -6.62 -6.56
N ASP A 60 27.21 -6.01 -7.68
CA ASP A 60 27.86 -4.79 -8.16
C ASP A 60 26.98 -3.55 -7.89
N LEU A 61 25.67 -3.75 -7.71
CA LEU A 61 24.68 -2.71 -7.43
C LEU A 61 23.52 -3.28 -6.62
N VAL A 62 23.02 -2.51 -5.66
CA VAL A 62 21.81 -2.84 -4.90
C VAL A 62 20.73 -1.80 -5.17
N ALA A 63 19.48 -2.25 -5.39
CA ALA A 63 18.35 -1.36 -5.51
C ALA A 63 17.25 -1.68 -4.48
N LEU A 64 16.73 -0.63 -3.85
CA LEU A 64 15.72 -0.68 -2.79
C LEU A 64 14.50 0.15 -3.18
N SER A 65 13.30 -0.44 -3.10
CA SER A 65 12.05 0.31 -3.15
C SER A 65 11.61 0.67 -1.74
N VAL A 66 11.58 1.96 -1.43
CA VAL A 66 11.42 2.46 -0.06
C VAL A 66 10.05 3.11 0.13
N GLU A 67 9.28 2.58 1.09
CA GLU A 67 8.09 3.20 1.65
C GLU A 67 8.44 3.90 2.96
N THR A 68 7.63 4.85 3.41
CA THR A 68 7.96 5.60 4.64
C THR A 68 8.12 4.70 5.86
N TYR A 69 7.27 3.69 6.03
CA TYR A 69 7.39 2.73 7.13
C TYR A 69 8.61 1.79 7.01
N THR A 70 9.15 1.61 5.82
CA THR A 70 10.34 0.75 5.61
C THR A 70 11.64 1.55 5.54
N ALA A 71 11.60 2.89 5.61
CA ALA A 71 12.75 3.76 5.40
C ALA A 71 13.91 3.44 6.36
N ARG A 72 13.63 3.29 7.65
CA ARG A 72 14.67 2.94 8.64
C ARG A 72 15.35 1.60 8.31
N ARG A 73 14.57 0.59 7.94
CA ARG A 73 15.12 -0.71 7.55
C ARG A 73 15.91 -0.63 6.25
N ALA A 74 15.42 0.10 5.27
CA ALA A 74 16.13 0.33 4.02
C ALA A 74 17.50 0.98 4.25
N TYR A 75 17.58 1.96 5.15
CA TYR A 75 18.85 2.62 5.49
C TYR A 75 19.81 1.70 6.26
N GLN A 76 19.31 0.80 7.11
CA GLN A 76 20.12 -0.26 7.71
C GLN A 76 20.71 -1.19 6.65
N ILE A 77 19.89 -1.67 5.73
CA ILE A 77 20.31 -2.53 4.62
C ILE A 77 21.35 -1.82 3.74
N ALA A 78 21.07 -0.57 3.37
CA ALA A 78 22.00 0.23 2.58
C ALA A 78 23.35 0.40 3.28
N SER A 79 23.34 0.68 4.59
CA SER A 79 24.57 0.83 5.38
C SER A 79 25.42 -0.43 5.36
N GLU A 80 24.78 -1.63 5.40
CA GLU A 80 25.51 -2.90 5.31
C GLU A 80 26.20 -3.10 3.95
N TYR A 81 25.52 -2.80 2.83
CA TYR A 81 26.13 -2.90 1.50
C TYR A 81 27.20 -1.83 1.28
N ARG A 82 26.97 -0.60 1.71
CA ARG A 82 27.93 0.52 1.57
C ARG A 82 29.20 0.28 2.37
N ARG A 83 29.14 -0.34 3.57
CA ARG A 83 30.35 -0.77 4.31
C ARG A 83 31.20 -1.79 3.53
N ARG A 84 30.57 -2.55 2.65
CA ARG A 84 31.21 -3.52 1.76
C ARG A 84 31.67 -2.91 0.43
N GLY A 85 31.52 -1.59 0.27
CA GLY A 85 31.86 -0.87 -0.94
C GLY A 85 30.86 -1.10 -2.10
N VAL A 86 29.68 -1.61 -1.83
CA VAL A 86 28.63 -1.84 -2.82
C VAL A 86 27.72 -0.62 -2.89
N PRO A 87 27.58 0.03 -4.04
CA PRO A 87 26.68 1.17 -4.21
C PRO A 87 25.20 0.78 -4.10
N VAL A 88 24.41 1.71 -3.59
CA VAL A 88 22.97 1.52 -3.38
C VAL A 88 22.19 2.60 -4.12
N VAL A 89 21.14 2.17 -4.83
CA VAL A 89 20.11 3.04 -5.44
C VAL A 89 18.82 2.89 -4.67
N MET A 90 18.17 3.99 -4.33
CA MET A 90 16.86 3.99 -3.67
C MET A 90 15.82 4.71 -4.51
N GLY A 91 14.63 4.12 -4.63
CA GLY A 91 13.45 4.70 -5.25
C GLY A 91 12.20 4.40 -4.43
N GLY A 92 11.02 4.68 -4.97
CA GLY A 92 9.72 4.44 -4.35
C GLY A 92 9.10 5.70 -3.74
N PHE A 93 7.99 5.52 -3.01
CA PHE A 93 7.22 6.64 -2.48
C PHE A 93 8.03 7.52 -1.52
N HIS A 94 8.76 6.91 -0.60
CA HIS A 94 9.54 7.67 0.37
C HIS A 94 10.67 8.47 -0.28
N ALA A 95 11.35 7.87 -1.26
CA ALA A 95 12.39 8.55 -2.03
C ALA A 95 11.83 9.74 -2.83
N SER A 96 10.58 9.66 -3.27
CA SER A 96 9.89 10.76 -3.95
C SER A 96 9.40 11.85 -3.00
N LEU A 97 9.04 11.49 -1.77
CA LEU A 97 8.59 12.43 -0.72
C LEU A 97 9.75 13.12 0.01
N CYS A 98 10.85 12.41 0.24
CA CYS A 98 12.00 12.86 1.03
C CYS A 98 13.34 12.64 0.30
N PRO A 99 13.52 13.15 -0.94
CA PRO A 99 14.70 12.84 -1.74
C PRO A 99 16.02 13.24 -1.09
N ASP A 100 16.06 14.40 -0.40
CA ASP A 100 17.27 14.91 0.24
C ASP A 100 17.68 14.07 1.47
N GLU A 101 16.70 13.49 2.18
CA GLU A 101 16.98 12.55 3.25
C GLU A 101 17.55 11.25 2.69
N VAL A 102 16.85 10.66 1.71
CA VAL A 102 17.26 9.39 1.08
C VAL A 102 18.64 9.51 0.43
N ALA A 103 18.96 10.68 -0.15
CA ALA A 103 20.26 10.94 -0.76
C ALA A 103 21.44 10.86 0.22
N ARG A 104 21.22 10.99 1.52
CA ARG A 104 22.29 10.78 2.51
C ARG A 104 22.59 9.31 2.73
N HIS A 105 21.65 8.42 2.44
CA HIS A 105 21.74 6.99 2.70
C HIS A 105 21.99 6.12 1.49
N ALA A 106 22.01 6.69 0.29
CA ALA A 106 22.23 5.99 -0.99
C ALA A 106 23.20 6.75 -1.89
N GLU A 107 23.85 6.06 -2.80
CA GLU A 107 24.70 6.67 -3.84
C GLU A 107 23.84 7.40 -4.88
N SER A 108 22.68 6.83 -5.20
CA SER A 108 21.73 7.43 -6.14
C SER A 108 20.30 7.33 -5.64
N VAL A 109 19.49 8.35 -5.97
CA VAL A 109 18.05 8.39 -5.64
C VAL A 109 17.27 8.54 -6.95
N VAL A 110 16.23 7.69 -7.11
CA VAL A 110 15.27 7.78 -8.20
C VAL A 110 13.97 8.39 -7.65
N VAL A 111 13.63 9.58 -8.13
CA VAL A 111 12.45 10.35 -7.72
C VAL A 111 11.38 10.28 -8.80
N GLY A 112 10.19 9.83 -8.43
CA GLY A 112 9.08 9.62 -9.35
C GLY A 112 9.01 8.20 -9.89
N GLU A 113 8.58 8.07 -11.14
CA GLU A 113 8.33 6.78 -11.79
C GLU A 113 9.60 6.25 -12.46
N ALA A 114 10.00 5.02 -12.14
CA ALA A 114 11.29 4.46 -12.53
C ALA A 114 11.33 3.97 -13.99
N GLU A 115 10.20 3.79 -14.65
CA GLU A 115 10.09 3.12 -15.95
C GLU A 115 10.96 3.76 -17.04
N VAL A 116 11.08 5.07 -17.03
CA VAL A 116 11.92 5.81 -17.99
C VAL A 116 13.34 5.97 -17.48
N LEU A 117 13.53 6.16 -16.19
CA LEU A 117 14.82 6.48 -15.59
C LEU A 117 15.72 5.25 -15.38
N TRP A 118 15.12 4.08 -15.13
CA TRP A 118 15.87 2.89 -14.73
C TRP A 118 16.89 2.40 -15.76
N PRO A 119 16.61 2.35 -17.06
CA PRO A 119 17.61 2.00 -18.08
C PRO A 119 18.82 2.95 -18.06
N GLU A 120 18.59 4.25 -17.82
CA GLU A 120 19.65 5.26 -17.71
C GLU A 120 20.47 5.06 -16.43
N VAL A 121 19.84 4.74 -15.31
CA VAL A 121 20.54 4.38 -14.05
C VAL A 121 21.51 3.23 -14.30
N ILE A 122 21.04 2.15 -14.93
CA ILE A 122 21.88 0.97 -15.22
C ILE A 122 23.03 1.32 -16.14
N ASP A 123 22.77 2.12 -17.19
CA ASP A 123 23.82 2.55 -18.12
C ASP A 123 24.90 3.39 -17.42
N ASP A 124 24.49 4.36 -16.61
CA ASP A 124 25.42 5.21 -15.85
C ASP A 124 26.29 4.41 -14.88
N TYR A 125 25.72 3.42 -14.18
CA TYR A 125 26.51 2.53 -13.30
C TYR A 125 27.50 1.66 -14.09
N ARG A 126 27.13 1.16 -15.26
CA ARG A 126 28.04 0.40 -16.14
C ARG A 126 29.24 1.20 -16.57
N HIS A 127 29.05 2.49 -16.81
CA HIS A 127 30.09 3.39 -17.28
C HIS A 127 30.84 4.14 -16.17
N GLY A 128 30.52 3.84 -14.91
CA GLY A 128 31.16 4.45 -13.74
C GLY A 128 30.87 5.95 -13.57
N ARG A 129 29.73 6.42 -14.05
CA ARG A 129 29.29 7.82 -13.98
C ARG A 129 27.89 8.02 -13.33
N PRO A 130 27.57 7.33 -12.21
CA PRO A 130 26.25 7.44 -11.60
C PRO A 130 25.99 8.87 -11.11
N ARG A 131 24.74 9.32 -11.28
CA ARG A 131 24.30 10.60 -10.74
C ARG A 131 23.71 10.40 -9.34
N LYS A 132 23.81 11.42 -8.51
CA LYS A 132 23.24 11.42 -7.16
C LYS A 132 21.71 11.39 -7.21
N LEU A 133 21.10 12.06 -8.20
CA LEU A 133 19.66 12.21 -8.34
C LEU A 133 19.21 11.97 -9.78
N TYR A 134 18.29 11.03 -9.95
CA TYR A 134 17.53 10.80 -11.16
C TYR A 134 16.09 11.22 -10.90
N ARG A 135 15.60 12.23 -11.58
CA ARG A 135 14.27 12.81 -11.35
C ARG A 135 13.43 12.73 -12.60
N GLN A 136 12.26 12.14 -12.48
CA GLN A 136 11.22 12.14 -13.51
C GLN A 136 10.50 13.49 -13.51
N GLU A 137 10.39 14.10 -14.67
CA GLU A 137 9.55 15.27 -14.89
C GLU A 137 8.19 14.85 -15.47
N GLY A 138 7.10 15.29 -14.82
CA GLY A 138 5.74 14.94 -15.20
C GLY A 138 5.37 13.48 -14.91
N ARG A 139 4.41 12.95 -15.68
CA ARG A 139 3.93 11.57 -15.55
C ARG A 139 4.44 10.70 -16.71
N THR A 140 4.75 9.45 -16.39
CA THR A 140 5.22 8.46 -17.37
C THR A 140 4.05 7.70 -17.99
N ALA A 141 4.15 7.38 -19.28
CA ALA A 141 3.30 6.38 -19.89
C ALA A 141 3.68 5.01 -19.33
N LEU A 142 2.70 4.25 -18.84
CA LEU A 142 2.93 2.92 -18.23
C LEU A 142 2.97 1.80 -19.28
N ALA A 143 2.94 2.14 -20.57
CA ALA A 143 2.99 1.17 -21.67
C ALA A 143 4.37 0.49 -21.76
N GLY A 144 4.37 -0.82 -22.06
CA GLY A 144 5.58 -1.62 -22.24
C GLY A 144 6.30 -2.06 -20.97
N ALA A 145 5.96 -1.50 -19.82
CA ALA A 145 6.54 -1.89 -18.53
C ALA A 145 5.87 -3.19 -18.02
N ARG A 146 6.57 -4.33 -18.14
CA ARG A 146 6.06 -5.65 -17.74
C ARG A 146 6.85 -6.19 -16.56
N PRO A 147 6.18 -6.54 -15.44
CA PRO A 147 6.83 -7.16 -14.30
C PRO A 147 7.48 -8.51 -14.67
N ASP A 148 8.74 -8.71 -14.29
CA ASP A 148 9.39 -10.02 -14.39
C ASP A 148 9.18 -10.82 -13.10
N ARG A 149 8.18 -11.69 -13.10
CA ARG A 149 7.84 -12.53 -11.94
C ARG A 149 8.76 -13.73 -11.74
N ARG A 150 9.74 -13.95 -12.65
CA ARG A 150 10.72 -15.03 -12.51
C ARG A 150 11.59 -14.85 -11.26
N ILE A 151 11.76 -13.59 -10.80
CA ILE A 151 12.46 -13.27 -9.55
C ILE A 151 11.82 -13.91 -8.30
N PHE A 152 10.57 -14.34 -8.38
CA PHE A 152 9.83 -14.97 -7.28
C PHE A 152 9.93 -16.49 -7.25
N ARG A 153 10.63 -17.11 -8.20
CA ARG A 153 10.79 -18.59 -8.25
C ARG A 153 11.42 -19.11 -6.98
N GLY A 154 10.84 -20.20 -6.45
CA GLY A 154 11.30 -20.82 -5.21
C GLY A 154 10.82 -20.16 -3.92
N LYS A 155 10.16 -19.00 -3.99
CA LYS A 155 9.60 -18.29 -2.83
C LYS A 155 8.13 -18.65 -2.62
N ARG A 156 7.67 -18.61 -1.36
CA ARG A 156 6.30 -19.04 -0.99
C ARG A 156 5.39 -17.81 -0.81
N TYR A 157 4.73 -17.42 -1.87
CA TYR A 157 3.72 -16.35 -1.85
C TYR A 157 2.30 -16.91 -1.92
N LEU A 158 1.34 -16.09 -1.51
CA LEU A 158 -0.08 -16.38 -1.68
C LEU A 158 -0.43 -16.48 -3.18
N GLN A 159 -1.46 -17.27 -3.50
CA GLN A 159 -1.97 -17.39 -4.86
C GLN A 159 -2.84 -16.17 -5.26
N VAL A 160 -2.36 -14.98 -4.96
CA VAL A 160 -2.95 -13.70 -5.34
C VAL A 160 -1.99 -13.02 -6.32
N GLY A 161 -2.47 -12.71 -7.52
CA GLY A 161 -1.70 -11.97 -8.52
C GLY A 161 -1.90 -10.47 -8.33
N LEU A 162 -0.82 -9.75 -8.01
CA LEU A 162 -0.87 -8.28 -8.00
C LEU A 162 -0.66 -7.76 -9.42
N ILE A 163 -1.56 -6.92 -9.90
CA ILE A 163 -1.47 -6.26 -11.21
C ILE A 163 -1.79 -4.78 -11.02
N GLU A 164 -1.02 -3.92 -11.63
CA GLU A 164 -1.30 -2.50 -11.72
C GLU A 164 -1.95 -2.21 -13.07
N ALA A 165 -3.21 -1.74 -13.05
CA ALA A 165 -3.90 -1.30 -14.27
C ALA A 165 -3.74 0.21 -14.47
N GLY A 166 -3.52 0.96 -13.39
CA GLY A 166 -3.25 2.38 -13.42
C GLY A 166 -2.68 2.87 -12.10
N ARG A 167 -2.08 4.05 -12.12
CA ARG A 167 -1.35 4.65 -11.01
C ARG A 167 -1.77 6.10 -10.81
N GLY A 168 -1.99 6.48 -9.53
CA GLY A 168 -2.44 7.81 -9.16
C GLY A 168 -3.96 7.93 -8.99
N CYS A 169 -4.40 9.07 -8.52
CA CYS A 169 -5.81 9.35 -8.21
C CYS A 169 -6.10 10.85 -8.43
N HIS A 170 -7.28 11.21 -8.95
CA HIS A 170 -7.65 12.59 -9.19
C HIS A 170 -8.13 13.34 -7.93
N PHE A 171 -8.37 12.63 -6.82
CA PHE A 171 -8.79 13.26 -5.57
C PHE A 171 -7.60 13.91 -4.85
N LYS A 172 -7.90 14.98 -4.10
CA LYS A 172 -6.92 15.80 -3.39
C LYS A 172 -7.08 15.70 -1.87
N CYS A 173 -7.20 14.47 -1.35
CA CYS A 173 -7.29 14.26 0.09
C CYS A 173 -6.02 14.76 0.78
N ASP A 174 -6.14 15.56 1.85
CA ASP A 174 -5.04 16.27 2.49
C ASP A 174 -3.98 15.37 3.14
N PHE A 175 -4.39 14.19 3.60
CA PHE A 175 -3.53 13.20 4.25
C PHE A 175 -2.82 12.24 3.25
N CYS A 176 -3.19 12.26 1.98
CA CYS A 176 -2.84 11.21 1.04
C CYS A 176 -1.49 11.43 0.36
N ALA A 177 -0.56 10.49 0.53
CA ALA A 177 0.74 10.51 -0.15
C ALA A 177 0.62 10.34 -1.67
N VAL A 178 -0.38 9.61 -2.17
CA VAL A 178 -0.63 9.38 -3.60
C VAL A 178 -0.85 10.71 -4.33
N GLN A 179 -1.72 11.58 -3.79
CA GLN A 179 -1.95 12.89 -4.41
C GLN A 179 -0.70 13.77 -4.38
N THR A 180 0.16 13.62 -3.36
CA THR A 180 1.40 14.39 -3.23
C THR A 180 2.41 13.96 -4.27
N VAL A 181 2.63 12.65 -4.45
CA VAL A 181 3.59 12.11 -5.41
C VAL A 181 3.12 12.28 -6.85
N PHE A 182 1.84 12.05 -7.13
CA PHE A 182 1.29 12.05 -8.49
C PHE A 182 0.50 13.30 -8.85
N SER A 183 0.56 14.36 -8.03
CA SER A 183 -0.05 15.69 -8.29
C SER A 183 -1.53 15.60 -8.66
N ALA A 184 -2.28 14.72 -7.98
CA ALA A 184 -3.70 14.45 -8.23
C ALA A 184 -4.01 14.11 -9.71
N THR A 185 -3.14 13.32 -10.34
CA THR A 185 -3.33 12.80 -11.71
C THR A 185 -3.37 11.27 -11.69
N GLN A 186 -3.88 10.67 -12.77
CA GLN A 186 -3.87 9.23 -12.97
C GLN A 186 -3.31 8.90 -14.36
N THR A 187 -2.45 7.89 -14.43
CA THR A 187 -1.99 7.28 -15.68
C THR A 187 -2.52 5.85 -15.73
N ARG A 188 -2.92 5.37 -16.91
CA ARG A 188 -3.36 3.99 -17.10
C ARG A 188 -2.47 3.26 -18.09
N ARG A 189 -2.34 1.95 -17.85
CA ARG A 189 -1.72 1.03 -18.82
C ARG A 189 -2.69 0.72 -19.97
N PRO A 190 -2.19 0.41 -21.17
CA PRO A 190 -2.99 -0.14 -22.25
C PRO A 190 -3.75 -1.40 -21.80
N VAL A 191 -5.04 -1.48 -22.12
CA VAL A 191 -5.92 -2.58 -21.67
C VAL A 191 -5.43 -3.93 -22.16
N ASP A 192 -4.98 -4.02 -23.41
CA ASP A 192 -4.45 -5.23 -24.01
C ASP A 192 -3.21 -5.77 -23.27
N GLU A 193 -2.34 -4.90 -22.78
CA GLU A 193 -1.18 -5.31 -21.98
C GLU A 193 -1.61 -5.88 -20.61
N ILE A 194 -2.63 -5.28 -19.99
CA ILE A 194 -3.17 -5.78 -18.72
C ILE A 194 -3.81 -7.14 -18.92
N LEU A 195 -4.61 -7.31 -19.97
CA LEU A 195 -5.23 -8.60 -20.30
C LEU A 195 -4.18 -9.68 -20.59
N ALA A 196 -3.12 -9.35 -21.32
CA ALA A 196 -2.01 -10.28 -21.58
C ALA A 196 -1.28 -10.68 -20.30
N GLU A 197 -1.09 -9.76 -19.34
CA GLU A 197 -0.50 -10.07 -18.05
C GLU A 197 -1.42 -10.99 -17.22
N ILE A 198 -2.73 -10.73 -17.19
CA ILE A 198 -3.71 -11.60 -16.53
C ILE A 198 -3.66 -13.02 -17.12
N GLU A 199 -3.70 -13.15 -18.45
CA GLU A 199 -3.61 -14.46 -19.12
C GLU A 199 -2.35 -15.22 -18.73
N ALA A 200 -1.22 -14.55 -18.59
CA ALA A 200 0.04 -15.17 -18.22
C ALA A 200 0.05 -15.77 -16.80
N ILE A 201 -0.74 -15.22 -15.86
CA ILE A 201 -0.69 -15.61 -14.44
C ILE A 201 -1.97 -16.31 -13.94
N ARG A 202 -3.10 -16.23 -14.64
CA ARG A 202 -4.41 -16.70 -14.14
C ARG A 202 -4.48 -18.18 -13.80
N HIS A 203 -3.62 -19.01 -14.38
CA HIS A 203 -3.57 -20.45 -14.08
C HIS A 203 -2.91 -20.75 -12.72
N GLU A 204 -2.03 -19.87 -12.26
CA GLU A 204 -1.33 -19.98 -10.98
C GLU A 204 -2.00 -19.17 -9.87
N LYS A 205 -2.69 -18.10 -10.23
CA LYS A 205 -3.32 -17.15 -9.30
C LYS A 205 -4.83 -17.33 -9.25
N LYS A 206 -5.37 -17.53 -8.06
CA LYS A 206 -6.82 -17.76 -7.84
C LYS A 206 -7.61 -16.46 -7.72
N LEU A 207 -6.94 -15.37 -7.43
CA LEU A 207 -7.49 -14.04 -7.25
C LEU A 207 -6.51 -13.02 -7.84
N ILE A 208 -7.01 -12.05 -8.58
CA ILE A 208 -6.25 -10.88 -9.02
C ILE A 208 -6.54 -9.73 -8.06
N PHE A 209 -5.50 -9.08 -7.58
CA PHE A 209 -5.64 -7.82 -6.88
C PHE A 209 -5.08 -6.69 -7.76
N PHE A 210 -5.97 -5.88 -8.33
CA PHE A 210 -5.54 -4.65 -8.97
C PHE A 210 -5.11 -3.66 -7.90
N VAL A 211 -3.81 -3.37 -7.84
CA VAL A 211 -3.18 -2.53 -6.81
C VAL A 211 -3.25 -1.04 -7.13
N ASP A 212 -4.16 -0.66 -8.01
CA ASP A 212 -4.42 0.74 -8.36
C ASP A 212 -4.75 1.56 -7.10
N ASP A 213 -4.27 2.79 -7.02
CA ASP A 213 -4.63 3.72 -5.94
C ASP A 213 -6.12 4.05 -5.91
N ASN A 214 -6.76 4.07 -7.09
CA ASN A 214 -8.20 4.16 -7.27
C ASN A 214 -8.57 3.69 -8.68
N ILE A 215 -9.01 2.45 -8.80
CA ILE A 215 -9.34 1.85 -10.11
C ILE A 215 -10.49 2.55 -10.84
N THR A 216 -11.33 3.28 -10.10
CA THR A 216 -12.47 4.04 -10.60
C THR A 216 -12.24 5.55 -10.62
N SER A 217 -11.00 6.02 -10.56
CA SER A 217 -10.65 7.44 -10.57
C SER A 217 -11.14 8.15 -11.85
N ASN A 218 -11.11 7.45 -12.99
CA ASN A 218 -11.75 7.84 -14.25
C ASN A 218 -12.82 6.80 -14.62
N LEU A 219 -14.10 7.19 -14.48
CA LEU A 219 -15.22 6.26 -14.66
C LEU A 219 -15.34 5.72 -16.10
N ALA A 220 -15.07 6.53 -17.12
CA ALA A 220 -15.17 6.09 -18.52
C ALA A 220 -14.12 5.01 -18.84
N GLN A 221 -12.86 5.25 -18.45
CA GLN A 221 -11.78 4.28 -18.62
C GLN A 221 -12.01 3.02 -17.77
N ALA A 222 -12.57 3.16 -16.57
CA ALA A 222 -12.93 2.01 -15.74
C ALA A 222 -13.98 1.12 -16.40
N LYS A 223 -15.02 1.73 -16.99
CA LYS A 223 -16.05 0.99 -17.74
C LYS A 223 -15.48 0.24 -18.94
N GLU A 224 -14.61 0.86 -19.72
CA GLU A 224 -13.91 0.21 -20.83
C GLU A 224 -13.11 -1.00 -20.34
N PHE A 225 -12.31 -0.82 -19.32
CA PHE A 225 -11.48 -1.86 -18.75
C PHE A 225 -12.32 -3.04 -18.20
N PHE A 226 -13.38 -2.75 -17.44
CA PHE A 226 -14.22 -3.83 -16.88
C PHE A 226 -14.98 -4.60 -17.96
N ARG A 227 -15.41 -3.96 -19.05
CA ARG A 227 -15.96 -4.67 -20.21
C ARG A 227 -14.95 -5.64 -20.81
N ALA A 228 -13.70 -5.22 -20.93
CA ALA A 228 -12.62 -6.05 -21.46
C ALA A 228 -12.26 -7.24 -20.54
N LEU A 229 -12.51 -7.15 -19.23
CA LEU A 229 -12.29 -8.24 -18.27
C LEU A 229 -13.36 -9.34 -18.34
N ILE A 230 -14.60 -9.05 -18.78
CA ILE A 230 -15.72 -10.00 -18.75
C ILE A 230 -15.38 -11.35 -19.40
N PRO A 231 -14.75 -11.41 -20.60
CA PRO A 231 -14.44 -12.69 -21.25
C PRO A 231 -13.44 -13.55 -20.48
N LEU A 232 -12.58 -12.96 -19.66
CA LEU A 232 -11.52 -13.66 -18.93
C LEU A 232 -12.06 -14.50 -17.76
N LYS A 233 -13.24 -14.18 -17.24
CA LYS A 233 -13.90 -14.89 -16.12
C LYS A 233 -12.98 -15.05 -14.89
N VAL A 234 -12.18 -14.04 -14.60
CA VAL A 234 -11.29 -14.00 -13.44
C VAL A 234 -11.99 -13.43 -12.22
N ARG A 235 -11.54 -13.81 -11.03
CA ARG A 235 -11.94 -13.15 -9.78
C ARG A 235 -10.96 -12.05 -9.48
N TRP A 236 -11.45 -10.89 -9.13
CA TRP A 236 -10.58 -9.77 -8.79
C TRP A 236 -11.12 -8.88 -7.66
N VAL A 237 -10.23 -8.17 -7.02
CA VAL A 237 -10.49 -7.13 -6.01
C VAL A 237 -9.62 -5.92 -6.32
N SER A 238 -10.02 -4.73 -5.86
CA SER A 238 -9.21 -3.50 -5.99
C SER A 238 -9.65 -2.45 -4.98
N GLN A 239 -8.97 -1.28 -5.02
CA GLN A 239 -9.37 -0.07 -4.32
C GLN A 239 -10.22 0.81 -5.24
N ALA A 240 -11.28 1.39 -4.67
CA ALA A 240 -12.17 2.30 -5.37
C ALA A 240 -12.62 3.43 -4.45
N SER A 241 -13.05 4.55 -5.02
CA SER A 241 -13.77 5.57 -4.25
C SER A 241 -15.26 5.26 -4.21
N ILE A 242 -15.96 5.75 -3.19
CA ILE A 242 -17.37 5.45 -2.94
C ILE A 242 -18.31 5.88 -4.08
N ASN A 243 -17.90 6.83 -4.91
CA ASN A 243 -18.67 7.29 -6.06
C ASN A 243 -18.97 6.17 -7.07
N VAL A 244 -18.22 5.07 -7.08
CA VAL A 244 -18.54 3.87 -7.86
C VAL A 244 -19.96 3.37 -7.58
N ALA A 245 -20.41 3.48 -6.35
CA ALA A 245 -21.73 3.01 -5.90
C ALA A 245 -22.91 3.82 -6.44
N HIS A 246 -22.66 4.93 -7.13
CA HIS A 246 -23.69 5.81 -7.69
C HIS A 246 -23.79 5.76 -9.23
N ASP A 247 -23.10 4.82 -9.86
CA ASP A 247 -23.14 4.58 -11.31
C ASP A 247 -23.61 3.13 -11.56
N GLU A 248 -24.87 2.96 -11.95
CA GLU A 248 -25.51 1.65 -12.10
C GLU A 248 -24.86 0.81 -13.21
N GLU A 249 -24.43 1.42 -14.31
CA GLU A 249 -23.70 0.72 -15.38
C GLU A 249 -22.36 0.20 -14.87
N LEU A 250 -21.64 1.01 -14.06
CA LEU A 250 -20.39 0.60 -13.49
C LEU A 250 -20.55 -0.55 -12.48
N LEU A 251 -21.62 -0.53 -11.69
CA LEU A 251 -21.95 -1.62 -10.76
C LEU A 251 -22.27 -2.93 -11.51
N ASP A 252 -23.04 -2.88 -12.58
CA ASP A 252 -23.28 -4.04 -13.45
C ASP A 252 -21.97 -4.59 -14.05
N LEU A 253 -21.10 -3.71 -14.51
CA LEU A 253 -19.80 -4.08 -15.05
C LEU A 253 -18.87 -4.69 -13.98
N LEU A 254 -18.88 -4.18 -12.75
CA LEU A 254 -18.15 -4.79 -11.63
C LEU A 254 -18.60 -6.23 -11.40
N GLU A 255 -19.92 -6.46 -11.28
CA GLU A 255 -20.47 -7.81 -11.08
C GLU A 255 -20.09 -8.75 -12.24
N ARG A 256 -20.31 -8.33 -13.46
CA ARG A 256 -20.07 -9.14 -14.68
C ARG A 256 -18.59 -9.41 -14.96
N SER A 257 -17.71 -8.49 -14.61
CA SER A 257 -16.26 -8.66 -14.80
C SER A 257 -15.59 -9.54 -13.73
N GLY A 258 -16.35 -9.96 -12.70
CA GLY A 258 -15.88 -10.85 -11.66
C GLY A 258 -15.28 -10.14 -10.44
N CYS A 259 -15.71 -8.92 -10.15
CA CYS A 259 -15.33 -8.21 -8.93
C CYS A 259 -15.86 -8.94 -7.71
N MET A 260 -14.96 -9.38 -6.83
CA MET A 260 -15.30 -10.05 -5.58
C MET A 260 -15.50 -9.08 -4.42
N GLY A 261 -15.01 -7.86 -4.53
CA GLY A 261 -15.13 -6.82 -3.53
C GLY A 261 -14.21 -5.64 -3.82
N VAL A 262 -14.49 -4.53 -3.16
CA VAL A 262 -13.70 -3.30 -3.27
C VAL A 262 -13.30 -2.77 -1.91
N LEU A 263 -12.08 -2.24 -1.82
CA LEU A 263 -11.65 -1.43 -0.70
C LEU A 263 -12.12 -0.01 -0.92
N ILE A 264 -12.86 0.53 0.05
CA ILE A 264 -13.34 1.92 0.04
C ILE A 264 -12.90 2.62 1.32
N GLY A 265 -12.27 3.78 1.14
CA GLY A 265 -11.96 4.69 2.24
C GLY A 265 -13.20 5.43 2.70
N PHE A 266 -13.81 5.01 3.80
CA PHE A 266 -14.87 5.76 4.50
C PHE A 266 -14.26 6.89 5.32
N GLU A 267 -13.12 6.64 5.92
CA GLU A 267 -12.27 7.44 6.79
C GLU A 267 -12.96 7.82 8.10
N THR A 268 -14.10 8.52 8.04
CA THR A 268 -14.85 8.94 9.20
C THR A 268 -16.36 9.03 8.86
N LEU A 269 -17.19 8.92 9.88
CA LEU A 269 -18.63 9.19 9.79
C LEU A 269 -18.96 10.66 10.07
N ASN A 270 -17.98 11.44 10.55
CA ASN A 270 -18.15 12.86 10.86
C ASN A 270 -18.02 13.70 9.57
N PRO A 271 -19.06 14.46 9.17
CA PRO A 271 -19.06 15.26 7.95
C PRO A 271 -18.08 16.44 7.99
N ASP A 272 -17.76 16.95 9.18
CA ASP A 272 -16.81 18.07 9.32
C ASP A 272 -15.39 17.59 9.05
N ASN A 273 -15.02 16.43 9.55
CA ASN A 273 -13.75 15.78 9.24
C ASN A 273 -13.66 15.47 7.73
N LEU A 274 -14.73 14.96 7.09
CA LEU A 274 -14.73 14.71 5.65
C LEU A 274 -14.49 16.00 4.84
N ARG A 275 -15.06 17.14 5.29
CA ARG A 275 -14.78 18.44 4.66
C ARG A 275 -13.33 18.85 4.82
N ALA A 276 -12.80 18.74 6.03
CA ALA A 276 -11.40 19.09 6.31
C ALA A 276 -10.41 18.22 5.53
N MET A 277 -10.73 16.93 5.33
CA MET A 277 -9.94 15.98 4.53
C MET A 277 -10.04 16.20 3.00
N ASN A 278 -10.84 17.15 2.51
CA ASN A 278 -11.23 17.28 1.10
C ASN A 278 -11.93 16.02 0.54
N LYS A 279 -12.77 15.37 1.35
CA LYS A 279 -13.44 14.10 1.01
C LYS A 279 -14.97 14.20 1.05
N THR A 280 -15.52 15.35 0.77
CA THR A 280 -16.97 15.62 0.78
C THR A 280 -17.76 14.76 -0.20
N PHE A 281 -17.12 14.22 -1.24
CA PHE A 281 -17.75 13.30 -2.19
C PHE A 281 -18.28 12.01 -1.51
N ASN A 282 -17.80 11.66 -0.31
CA ASN A 282 -18.31 10.53 0.46
C ASN A 282 -19.76 10.73 0.93
N THR A 283 -20.23 11.97 1.06
CA THR A 283 -21.60 12.29 1.53
C THR A 283 -22.55 12.69 0.41
N MET A 284 -22.07 12.71 -0.85
CA MET A 284 -22.89 13.11 -2.00
C MET A 284 -23.93 12.04 -2.38
N ARG A 285 -24.96 12.45 -3.12
CA ARG A 285 -25.96 11.56 -3.78
C ARG A 285 -26.68 10.58 -2.83
N GLY A 286 -26.97 10.99 -1.60
CA GLY A 286 -27.68 10.17 -0.62
C GLY A 286 -26.77 9.47 0.38
N GLY A 287 -25.49 9.81 0.40
CA GLY A 287 -24.53 9.40 1.43
C GLY A 287 -24.22 7.91 1.46
N TYR A 288 -23.69 7.47 2.59
CA TYR A 288 -23.24 6.10 2.78
C TYR A 288 -24.35 5.06 2.64
N GLN A 289 -25.57 5.32 3.17
CA GLN A 289 -26.64 4.33 3.14
C GLN A 289 -26.99 3.91 1.71
N LYS A 290 -27.26 4.89 0.83
CA LYS A 290 -27.60 4.60 -0.57
C LYS A 290 -26.47 3.92 -1.32
N ALA A 291 -25.22 4.33 -1.08
CA ALA A 291 -24.05 3.69 -1.66
C ALA A 291 -23.93 2.22 -1.25
N LEU A 292 -24.12 1.93 0.04
CA LEU A 292 -24.08 0.58 0.58
C LEU A 292 -25.18 -0.29 0.01
N ASP A 293 -26.42 0.23 -0.06
CA ASP A 293 -27.57 -0.51 -0.64
C ASP A 293 -27.31 -0.87 -2.11
N ASN A 294 -26.73 0.05 -2.88
CA ASN A 294 -26.37 -0.20 -4.27
C ASN A 294 -25.29 -1.28 -4.41
N LEU A 295 -24.19 -1.19 -3.65
CA LEU A 295 -23.14 -2.21 -3.64
C LEU A 295 -23.67 -3.58 -3.22
N ARG A 296 -24.56 -3.63 -2.24
CA ARG A 296 -25.19 -4.87 -1.75
C ARG A 296 -26.06 -5.54 -2.82
N ARG A 297 -26.84 -4.76 -3.60
CA ARG A 297 -27.65 -5.29 -4.71
C ARG A 297 -26.79 -6.04 -5.74
N HIS A 298 -25.57 -5.56 -6.01
CA HIS A 298 -24.62 -6.18 -6.92
C HIS A 298 -23.65 -7.17 -6.24
N LYS A 299 -23.92 -7.56 -4.98
CA LYS A 299 -23.12 -8.55 -4.21
C LYS A 299 -21.65 -8.19 -4.07
N ILE A 300 -21.31 -6.89 -4.12
CA ILE A 300 -19.95 -6.39 -3.96
C ILE A 300 -19.59 -6.33 -2.49
N ARG A 301 -18.58 -7.11 -2.10
CA ARG A 301 -18.06 -7.13 -0.72
C ARG A 301 -17.25 -5.89 -0.44
N LEU A 302 -17.26 -5.46 0.82
CA LEU A 302 -16.56 -4.26 1.25
C LEU A 302 -15.38 -4.59 2.16
N TYR A 303 -14.25 -4.01 1.82
CA TYR A 303 -13.19 -3.71 2.74
C TYR A 303 -13.25 -2.21 3.07
N GLY A 304 -13.80 -1.84 4.23
CA GLY A 304 -13.89 -0.45 4.67
C GLY A 304 -12.65 -0.01 5.43
N THR A 305 -12.14 1.20 5.16
CA THR A 305 -11.07 1.79 5.97
C THR A 305 -11.58 3.02 6.69
N PHE A 306 -11.20 3.12 7.99
CA PHE A 306 -11.49 4.24 8.88
C PHE A 306 -10.19 4.80 9.45
N ILE A 307 -10.13 6.11 9.59
CA ILE A 307 -9.01 6.85 10.13
C ILE A 307 -9.46 7.57 11.40
N PHE A 308 -8.73 7.37 12.49
CA PHE A 308 -9.01 7.96 13.79
C PHE A 308 -7.96 9.01 14.17
N GLY A 309 -8.40 10.05 14.87
CA GLY A 309 -7.53 11.13 15.35
C GLY A 309 -7.53 12.38 14.49
N TYR A 310 -8.50 12.54 13.59
CA TYR A 310 -8.70 13.80 12.88
C TYR A 310 -9.31 14.87 13.82
N ASP A 311 -9.32 16.13 13.40
CA ASP A 311 -9.51 17.29 14.25
C ASP A 311 -10.81 17.29 15.10
N GLU A 312 -11.92 16.71 14.57
CA GLU A 312 -13.22 16.67 15.25
C GLU A 312 -13.51 15.31 15.93
N ASP A 313 -12.58 14.38 15.90
CA ASP A 313 -12.78 13.07 16.52
C ASP A 313 -12.71 13.16 18.06
N THR A 314 -13.62 12.44 18.71
CA THR A 314 -13.60 12.21 20.16
C THR A 314 -13.68 10.72 20.46
N PRO A 315 -13.17 10.25 21.61
CA PRO A 315 -13.18 8.82 21.96
C PRO A 315 -14.58 8.18 21.91
N GLU A 316 -15.64 8.93 22.24
CA GLU A 316 -17.02 8.46 22.31
C GLU A 316 -17.62 8.20 20.91
N GLN A 317 -17.11 8.86 19.87
CA GLN A 317 -17.62 8.73 18.50
C GLN A 317 -16.99 7.56 17.75
N LEU A 318 -15.75 7.19 18.06
CA LEU A 318 -15.01 6.19 17.29
C LEU A 318 -15.63 4.79 17.30
N PRO A 319 -16.30 4.28 18.36
CA PRO A 319 -17.03 3.02 18.34
C PRO A 319 -18.12 2.96 17.27
N GLN A 320 -18.73 4.10 16.90
CA GLN A 320 -19.77 4.17 15.88
C GLN A 320 -19.29 3.65 14.52
N ALA A 321 -18.01 3.86 14.17
CA ALA A 321 -17.42 3.31 12.94
C ALA A 321 -17.39 1.78 12.95
N VAL A 322 -17.18 1.17 14.11
CA VAL A 322 -17.19 -0.30 14.27
C VAL A 322 -18.59 -0.84 14.10
N ASP A 323 -19.57 -0.20 14.75
CA ASP A 323 -20.98 -0.62 14.67
C ASP A 323 -21.50 -0.44 13.25
N PHE A 324 -21.19 0.67 12.60
CA PHE A 324 -21.50 0.90 11.18
C PHE A 324 -20.94 -0.24 10.28
N ALA A 325 -19.68 -0.58 10.43
CA ALA A 325 -19.06 -1.65 9.64
C ALA A 325 -19.68 -3.04 9.92
N ARG A 326 -20.10 -3.30 11.15
CA ARG A 326 -20.79 -4.54 11.56
C ARG A 326 -22.21 -4.63 11.02
N GLU A 327 -22.98 -3.56 11.15
CA GLU A 327 -24.39 -3.48 10.73
C GLU A 327 -24.51 -3.65 9.21
N HIS A 328 -23.57 -3.06 8.47
CA HIS A 328 -23.52 -3.18 7.02
C HIS A 328 -22.75 -4.41 6.49
N GLY A 329 -22.38 -5.34 7.38
CA GLY A 329 -21.82 -6.64 6.99
C GLY A 329 -20.47 -6.56 6.27
N PHE A 330 -19.61 -5.61 6.58
CA PHE A 330 -18.31 -5.47 5.92
C PHE A 330 -17.52 -6.77 6.02
N TYR A 331 -16.96 -7.20 4.89
CA TYR A 331 -16.16 -8.42 4.81
C TYR A 331 -14.85 -8.28 5.59
N ILE A 332 -14.18 -7.13 5.46
CA ILE A 332 -13.00 -6.70 6.20
C ILE A 332 -13.19 -5.22 6.58
N ALA A 333 -12.60 -4.79 7.69
CA ALA A 333 -12.47 -3.36 8.02
C ALA A 333 -11.12 -3.08 8.67
N ALA A 334 -10.53 -1.93 8.33
CA ALA A 334 -9.35 -1.39 8.97
C ALA A 334 -9.71 -0.13 9.78
N PHE A 335 -9.21 -0.07 11.01
CA PHE A 335 -9.35 1.07 11.91
C PHE A 335 -7.93 1.52 12.27
N ASN A 336 -7.46 2.56 11.60
CA ASN A 336 -6.09 3.03 11.71
C ASN A 336 -6.08 4.45 12.26
N HIS A 337 -5.01 4.82 12.96
CA HIS A 337 -4.80 6.23 13.27
C HIS A 337 -4.42 7.02 12.01
N LEU A 338 -4.72 8.30 12.03
CA LEU A 338 -4.23 9.25 11.05
C LEU A 338 -2.69 9.23 11.03
N THR A 339 -2.09 9.04 9.87
CA THR A 339 -0.64 9.03 9.72
C THR A 339 -0.20 10.20 8.87
N PRO A 340 0.52 11.18 9.44
CA PRO A 340 1.07 12.29 8.66
C PRO A 340 2.29 11.80 7.87
N PHE A 341 2.08 11.48 6.60
CA PHE A 341 3.18 11.15 5.68
C PHE A 341 3.93 12.43 5.29
N PRO A 342 5.28 12.39 5.21
CA PRO A 342 6.07 13.55 4.85
C PRO A 342 5.62 14.14 3.49
N GLY A 343 5.69 15.46 3.38
CA GLY A 343 5.32 16.18 2.17
C GLY A 343 3.82 16.31 1.88
N THR A 344 2.93 15.65 2.63
CA THR A 344 1.48 15.83 2.49
C THR A 344 1.01 17.18 3.07
N PRO A 345 -0.12 17.73 2.61
CA PRO A 345 -0.70 18.93 3.23
C PRO A 345 -0.94 18.75 4.73
N LEU A 346 -1.43 17.59 5.17
CA LEU A 346 -1.62 17.26 6.58
C LEU A 346 -0.30 17.35 7.37
N TYR A 347 0.79 16.75 6.85
CA TYR A 347 2.09 16.77 7.54
C TYR A 347 2.56 18.21 7.74
N ARG A 348 2.52 19.02 6.67
CA ARG A 348 2.94 20.43 6.73
C ARG A 348 2.09 21.24 7.71
N ARG A 349 0.77 20.98 7.77
CA ARG A 349 -0.13 21.63 8.73
C ARG A 349 0.28 21.30 10.16
N LEU A 350 0.43 20.00 10.48
CA LEU A 350 0.80 19.55 11.82
C LEU A 350 2.21 20.02 12.23
N GLU A 351 3.14 20.08 11.29
CA GLU A 351 4.48 20.62 11.49
C GLU A 351 4.43 22.11 11.84
N THR A 352 3.71 22.92 11.03
CA THR A 352 3.53 24.37 11.27
C THR A 352 2.83 24.67 12.60
N GLU A 353 1.87 23.81 12.98
CA GLU A 353 1.15 23.94 14.25
C GLU A 353 1.95 23.39 15.47
N GLY A 354 3.15 22.86 15.27
CA GLY A 354 3.95 22.25 16.32
C GLY A 354 3.30 21.02 16.96
N LYS A 355 2.46 20.32 16.22
CA LYS A 355 1.72 19.15 16.69
C LYS A 355 2.41 17.83 16.46
N LEU A 356 3.48 17.75 15.67
CA LEU A 356 4.26 16.52 15.50
C LEU A 356 4.95 16.16 16.82
N LEU A 357 4.85 14.89 17.23
CA LEU A 357 5.50 14.35 18.42
C LEU A 357 6.95 13.90 18.14
N TYR A 358 7.25 13.66 16.88
CA TYR A 358 8.55 13.24 16.37
C TYR A 358 8.89 14.10 15.16
N GLU A 359 10.12 14.56 15.05
CA GLU A 359 10.58 15.31 13.86
C GLU A 359 10.47 14.46 12.59
N ARG A 360 10.92 13.19 12.69
CA ARG A 360 10.85 12.18 11.64
C ARG A 360 10.45 10.86 12.26
N TRP A 361 9.15 10.63 12.45
CA TRP A 361 8.64 9.45 13.14
C TRP A 361 9.14 8.14 12.54
N TRP A 362 9.40 8.08 11.23
CA TRP A 362 9.88 6.88 10.53
C TRP A 362 11.34 6.54 10.84
N LEU A 363 12.13 7.45 11.38
CA LEU A 363 13.52 7.25 11.79
C LEU A 363 13.69 7.22 13.29
N ASP A 364 12.74 7.72 14.06
CA ASP A 364 12.85 7.82 15.51
C ASP A 364 12.92 6.44 16.16
N ALA A 365 13.92 6.25 17.03
CA ALA A 365 14.16 4.95 17.67
C ALA A 365 13.08 4.57 18.70
N THR A 366 12.33 5.55 19.20
CA THR A 366 11.27 5.39 20.20
C THR A 366 9.90 5.19 19.55
N TYR A 367 9.79 5.46 18.24
CA TYR A 367 8.58 5.23 17.48
C TYR A 367 8.44 3.74 17.12
N SER A 368 7.24 3.25 17.15
CA SER A 368 6.90 1.90 16.71
C SER A 368 5.59 1.90 15.92
N TYR A 369 5.36 0.85 15.15
CA TYR A 369 4.17 0.70 14.33
C TYR A 369 2.88 0.81 15.16
N ASN A 370 1.91 1.57 14.71
CA ASN A 370 0.66 1.94 15.37
C ASN A 370 0.75 3.00 16.48
N LYS A 371 1.90 3.52 16.83
CA LYS A 371 1.95 4.75 17.63
C LYS A 371 1.43 5.94 16.84
N VAL A 372 0.75 6.86 17.52
CA VAL A 372 0.27 8.11 16.93
C VAL A 372 1.39 9.14 16.94
N PRO A 373 1.87 9.62 15.77
CA PRO A 373 3.05 10.49 15.72
C PRO A 373 2.75 11.99 15.87
N PHE A 374 1.55 12.36 16.30
CA PHE A 374 1.14 13.75 16.44
C PHE A 374 0.19 13.93 17.63
N ARG A 375 -0.08 15.19 18.00
CA ARG A 375 -1.08 15.55 19.03
C ARG A 375 -2.42 15.82 18.35
N PRO A 376 -3.43 14.95 18.52
CA PRO A 376 -4.79 15.20 18.03
C PRO A 376 -5.43 16.42 18.70
N ALA A 377 -6.47 16.99 18.11
CA ALA A 377 -7.07 18.23 18.60
C ALA A 377 -7.97 18.02 19.84
N ARG A 378 -8.74 16.93 19.91
CA ARG A 378 -9.76 16.70 20.94
C ARG A 378 -9.56 15.41 21.75
N MET A 379 -8.44 14.75 21.59
CA MET A 379 -8.09 13.53 22.32
C MET A 379 -6.58 13.42 22.41
N THR A 380 -6.09 12.55 23.25
CA THR A 380 -4.66 12.27 23.36
C THR A 380 -4.21 11.24 22.31
N ALA A 381 -2.91 11.20 22.01
CA ALA A 381 -2.32 10.20 21.14
C ALA A 381 -2.60 8.76 21.65
N ASP A 382 -2.48 8.54 22.97
CA ASP A 382 -2.72 7.25 23.62
C ASP A 382 -4.21 6.83 23.52
N GLU A 383 -5.13 7.78 23.56
CA GLU A 383 -6.57 7.50 23.34
C GLU A 383 -6.82 7.06 21.91
N VAL A 384 -6.22 7.70 20.92
CA VAL A 384 -6.34 7.26 19.50
C VAL A 384 -5.79 5.85 19.33
N GLU A 385 -4.59 5.58 19.87
CA GLU A 385 -3.98 4.24 19.82
C GLU A 385 -4.89 3.18 20.43
N ARG A 386 -5.38 3.42 21.64
CA ARG A 386 -6.30 2.53 22.34
C ARG A 386 -7.57 2.30 21.53
N CYS A 387 -8.21 3.36 21.04
CA CYS A 387 -9.41 3.25 20.23
C CYS A 387 -9.20 2.43 18.96
N CYS A 388 -8.06 2.58 18.27
CA CYS A 388 -7.72 1.77 17.10
C CYS A 388 -7.63 0.27 17.44
N VAL A 389 -6.97 -0.08 18.55
CA VAL A 389 -6.82 -1.48 18.98
C VAL A 389 -8.18 -2.05 19.42
N GLU A 390 -8.94 -1.30 20.21
CA GLU A 390 -10.27 -1.70 20.67
C GLU A 390 -11.25 -1.89 19.50
N ALA A 391 -11.25 -0.98 18.52
CA ALA A 391 -12.05 -1.09 17.30
C ALA A 391 -11.74 -2.37 16.52
N ARG A 392 -10.45 -2.67 16.32
CA ARG A 392 -10.01 -3.91 15.65
C ARG A 392 -10.42 -5.14 16.44
N ARG A 393 -10.19 -5.18 17.76
CA ARG A 393 -10.60 -6.30 18.63
C ARG A 393 -12.11 -6.50 18.60
N ALA A 394 -12.87 -5.41 18.63
CA ALA A 394 -14.33 -5.45 18.58
C ALA A 394 -14.82 -5.98 17.23
N PHE A 395 -14.34 -5.44 16.11
CA PHE A 395 -14.75 -5.87 14.77
C PHE A 395 -14.36 -7.32 14.47
N TYR A 396 -13.17 -7.76 14.87
CA TYR A 396 -12.67 -9.12 14.67
C TYR A 396 -12.97 -10.06 15.86
N SER A 397 -13.89 -9.70 16.77
CA SER A 397 -14.39 -10.62 17.79
C SER A 397 -15.19 -11.76 17.16
N TRP A 398 -15.15 -12.96 17.76
CA TRP A 398 -15.92 -14.11 17.26
C TRP A 398 -17.42 -13.83 17.07
N PRO A 399 -18.13 -13.19 18.00
CA PRO A 399 -19.53 -12.82 17.77
C PRO A 399 -19.72 -11.94 16.52
N SER A 400 -18.85 -10.97 16.30
CA SER A 400 -18.88 -10.11 15.12
C SER A 400 -18.56 -10.87 13.82
N ILE A 401 -17.56 -11.75 13.83
CA ILE A 401 -17.19 -12.59 12.68
C ILE A 401 -18.38 -13.49 12.30
N LEU A 402 -18.97 -14.18 13.28
CA LEU A 402 -20.10 -15.10 13.04
C LEU A 402 -21.34 -14.35 12.54
N ARG A 403 -21.68 -13.20 13.12
CA ARG A 403 -22.80 -12.36 12.66
C ARG A 403 -22.58 -11.92 11.20
N ARG A 404 -21.42 -11.40 10.85
CA ARG A 404 -21.10 -10.96 9.48
C ARG A 404 -21.00 -12.12 8.49
N ALA A 405 -20.68 -13.33 8.95
CA ALA A 405 -20.71 -14.54 8.12
C ALA A 405 -22.13 -14.91 7.65
N THR A 406 -23.18 -14.49 8.36
CA THR A 406 -24.57 -14.73 7.94
C THR A 406 -25.05 -13.75 6.87
N ASP A 407 -24.30 -12.68 6.60
CA ASP A 407 -24.66 -11.68 5.60
C ASP A 407 -24.73 -12.31 4.20
N PRO A 408 -25.83 -12.11 3.44
CA PRO A 408 -26.02 -12.68 2.12
C PRO A 408 -24.91 -12.30 1.13
N VAL A 409 -24.37 -11.08 1.19
CA VAL A 409 -23.28 -10.61 0.32
C VAL A 409 -21.99 -11.38 0.59
N ASN A 410 -21.67 -11.61 1.87
CA ASN A 410 -20.46 -12.37 2.25
C ASN A 410 -20.54 -13.83 1.83
N ARG A 411 -21.77 -14.39 1.74
CA ARG A 411 -22.02 -15.78 1.31
C ARG A 411 -22.24 -15.95 -0.18
N ALA A 412 -22.36 -14.86 -0.95
CA ALA A 412 -22.76 -14.90 -2.37
C ALA A 412 -21.79 -15.66 -3.29
N ASP A 413 -20.51 -15.80 -2.93
CA ASP A 413 -19.51 -16.56 -3.69
C ASP A 413 -18.82 -17.58 -2.78
N GLY A 414 -18.78 -18.85 -3.21
CA GLY A 414 -18.23 -19.95 -2.41
C GLY A 414 -16.73 -19.89 -2.19
N PHE A 415 -15.95 -19.29 -3.11
CA PHE A 415 -14.50 -19.09 -2.92
C PHE A 415 -14.24 -18.04 -1.84
N MET A 416 -14.92 -16.89 -1.93
CA MET A 416 -14.79 -15.83 -0.93
C MET A 416 -15.30 -16.28 0.43
N PHE A 417 -16.43 -17.00 0.50
CA PHE A 417 -16.97 -17.49 1.77
C PHE A 417 -16.05 -18.49 2.48
N ARG A 418 -15.41 -19.41 1.73
CA ARG A 418 -14.40 -20.32 2.31
C ARG A 418 -13.21 -19.58 2.90
N ASN A 419 -12.78 -18.48 2.25
CA ASN A 419 -11.66 -17.66 2.73
C ASN A 419 -12.07 -16.67 3.83
N TYR A 420 -13.36 -16.42 4.02
CA TYR A 420 -13.86 -15.43 4.99
C TYR A 420 -13.36 -15.70 6.42
N PHE A 421 -13.51 -16.93 6.89
CA PHE A 421 -13.10 -17.28 8.26
C PHE A 421 -11.60 -17.21 8.45
N LEU A 422 -10.83 -17.73 7.49
CA LEU A 422 -9.36 -17.68 7.52
C LEU A 422 -8.89 -16.22 7.55
N ILE A 423 -9.39 -15.37 6.66
CA ILE A 423 -9.01 -13.97 6.57
C ILE A 423 -9.33 -13.23 7.87
N ASN A 424 -10.56 -13.37 8.40
CA ASN A 424 -10.95 -12.71 9.63
C ASN A 424 -10.19 -13.23 10.86
N TRP A 425 -9.88 -14.53 10.90
CA TRP A 425 -9.05 -15.11 11.95
C TRP A 425 -7.61 -14.58 11.91
N LEU A 426 -7.01 -14.48 10.73
CA LEU A 426 -5.67 -13.90 10.55
C LEU A 426 -5.65 -12.43 11.00
N HIS A 427 -6.63 -11.63 10.61
CA HIS A 427 -6.74 -10.24 11.10
C HIS A 427 -6.87 -10.17 12.62
N ARG A 428 -7.70 -11.06 13.21
CA ARG A 428 -7.82 -11.15 14.66
C ARG A 428 -6.50 -11.46 15.35
N ALA A 429 -5.74 -12.43 14.83
CA ALA A 429 -4.44 -12.81 15.37
C ALA A 429 -3.39 -11.70 15.23
N ASP A 430 -3.47 -10.93 14.16
CA ASP A 430 -2.53 -9.84 13.88
C ASP A 430 -2.75 -8.57 14.72
N VAL A 431 -3.92 -8.39 15.36
CA VAL A 431 -4.22 -7.15 16.12
C VAL A 431 -3.16 -6.85 17.18
N ASP A 432 -2.82 -7.85 17.98
CA ASP A 432 -1.84 -7.68 19.06
C ASP A 432 -0.41 -7.85 18.54
N GLY A 433 -0.19 -8.73 17.56
CA GLY A 433 1.14 -9.04 17.02
C GLY A 433 1.81 -7.87 16.30
N ARG A 434 1.02 -7.00 15.69
CA ARG A 434 1.53 -5.82 14.97
C ARG A 434 1.62 -4.57 15.81
N ASN A 435 0.92 -4.53 16.94
CA ASN A 435 0.94 -3.35 17.80
C ASN A 435 2.33 -3.16 18.40
N HIS A 436 2.84 -1.92 18.34
CA HIS A 436 4.19 -1.57 18.76
C HIS A 436 5.31 -2.39 18.09
N PHE A 437 5.11 -2.76 16.83
CA PHE A 437 6.16 -3.43 16.07
C PHE A 437 7.28 -2.45 15.72
N PRO A 438 8.57 -2.82 15.86
CA PRO A 438 9.67 -1.89 15.63
C PRO A 438 9.77 -1.48 14.16
N LEU A 439 10.21 -0.25 13.91
CA LEU A 439 10.70 0.14 12.59
C LEU A 439 12.20 -0.16 12.50
N GLY A 440 12.62 -0.87 11.45
CA GLY A 440 13.98 -1.40 11.34
C GLY A 440 14.20 -2.66 12.16
N ALA A 441 15.39 -3.24 12.09
CA ALA A 441 15.78 -4.41 12.87
C ALA A 441 16.31 -4.00 14.24
N GLU A 442 15.70 -4.52 15.32
CA GLU A 442 16.07 -4.17 16.71
C GLU A 442 17.45 -4.69 17.11
N ASP A 443 17.87 -5.82 16.54
CA ASP A 443 19.17 -6.45 16.80
C ASP A 443 20.30 -5.90 15.92
N TRP A 444 20.00 -5.01 14.99
CA TRP A 444 21.01 -4.36 14.18
C TRP A 444 21.85 -3.38 15.01
N ARG A 445 23.19 -3.58 15.04
CA ARG A 445 24.14 -2.83 15.88
C ARG A 445 25.03 -1.87 15.09
N GLY A 446 24.84 -1.78 13.77
CA GLY A 446 25.58 -0.84 12.95
C GLY A 446 25.13 0.61 13.16
N GLU A 447 25.88 1.54 12.59
CA GLU A 447 25.48 2.94 12.45
C GLU A 447 24.92 3.17 11.04
N LEU A 448 23.91 4.03 10.92
CA LEU A 448 23.40 4.45 9.63
C LEU A 448 24.47 5.28 8.92
N LEU A 449 24.99 4.78 7.82
CA LEU A 449 25.94 5.52 7.01
C LEU A 449 25.21 6.66 6.29
N THR A 450 25.70 7.87 6.50
CA THR A 450 25.25 9.07 5.79
C THR A 450 26.40 9.60 4.93
N ALA A 451 26.10 10.00 3.69
CA ALA A 451 27.02 10.83 2.93
C ALA A 451 27.00 12.25 3.52
N GLU A 452 28.18 12.86 3.61
CA GLU A 452 28.31 14.28 3.97
C GLU A 452 27.65 15.22 2.94
#